data_1409fe6df76976e7f0c12efc892de4ee
#
_entry.id   1409fe6df76976e7f0c12efc892de4ee
#
_cell.length_a   1.000
_cell.length_b   1.000
_cell.length_c   1.000
_cell.angle_alpha   90.00
_cell.angle_beta   90.00
_cell.angle_gamma   90.00
#
_symmetry.space_group_name_H-M   'P 1'
#
loop_
_entity.id
_entity.type
_entity.pdbx_description
1 polymer ?
#
loop_
_entity_poly.entity_id
_entity_poly.type
_entity_poly.pdbx_seq_one_letter_code
_entity_poly.pdbx_strand_id
1 'polypeptide(L)'
;MEKTRSKNNRTLTITEEEKAALKNTIYNINDLKHSYKDNSIINGDLFECLDYIPNNYFNLIIIDPPYNLTKDFHGKRFKSMRSQDYEDYLRSWFYKVCDKLTPNGTLYMCGDWKCTSSMQKVIEERLIILNRITWQREKGRGAKNNWKNSMEDIWFAVKDPKNYYFDIESVKIKKKVIAPYKINGQPKDWRETSEGNFRLTYPSNFWDDISVPFWSMPENTDHPTQKPEKLYAKLILASSKPGDKIFDPFLGSGTSAVVAQKLGRSYFGIEINEEYCLWAAKRLLRANTDKSIQGYDGVFWERNSIKK
;
A
#
# COMPACT_ATOMS: atom_id res chain seq x y z
N MET A 1 -16.94 23.18 -16.19
CA MET A 1 -18.16 22.34 -16.07
C MET A 1 -17.92 21.32 -14.99
N GLU A 2 -18.57 21.42 -13.85
CA GLU A 2 -18.56 20.38 -12.82
C GLU A 2 -19.18 19.11 -13.41
N LYS A 3 -18.40 18.03 -13.43
CA LYS A 3 -18.92 16.73 -13.84
C LYS A 3 -19.82 16.18 -12.75
N THR A 4 -21.11 16.13 -13.00
CA THR A 4 -22.07 15.49 -12.10
C THR A 4 -21.68 14.02 -11.89
N ARG A 5 -21.40 13.64 -10.65
CA ARG A 5 -21.06 12.25 -10.30
C ARG A 5 -22.29 11.36 -10.39
N SER A 6 -22.14 10.13 -10.86
CA SER A 6 -23.26 9.17 -10.91
C SER A 6 -23.76 8.80 -9.50
N LYS A 7 -25.02 8.33 -9.39
CA LYS A 7 -25.63 7.91 -8.09
C LYS A 7 -24.84 6.81 -7.38
N ASN A 8 -24.10 5.98 -8.12
CA ASN A 8 -23.29 4.88 -7.58
C ASN A 8 -21.84 5.29 -7.30
N ASN A 9 -21.48 6.56 -7.47
CA ASN A 9 -20.15 7.04 -7.22
C ASN A 9 -19.93 7.20 -5.70
N ARG A 10 -18.99 6.41 -5.15
CA ARG A 10 -18.61 6.41 -3.73
C ARG A 10 -17.27 7.08 -3.46
N THR A 11 -16.67 7.71 -4.48
CA THR A 11 -15.41 8.45 -4.31
C THR A 11 -15.55 9.45 -3.17
N LEU A 12 -14.62 9.38 -2.23
CA LEU A 12 -14.60 10.23 -1.05
C LEU A 12 -14.48 11.70 -1.45
N THR A 13 -15.36 12.52 -0.89
CA THR A 13 -15.34 13.98 -1.03
C THR A 13 -15.15 14.62 0.34
N ILE A 14 -14.63 15.83 0.39
CA ILE A 14 -14.43 16.62 1.61
C ILE A 14 -15.17 17.94 1.42
N THR A 15 -16.05 18.30 2.38
CA THR A 15 -16.68 19.64 2.40
C THR A 15 -15.73 20.67 3.02
N GLU A 16 -16.00 21.95 2.84
CA GLU A 16 -15.16 23.02 3.44
C GLU A 16 -15.21 22.98 4.98
N GLU A 17 -16.38 22.64 5.56
CA GLU A 17 -16.51 22.46 7.02
C GLU A 17 -15.65 21.29 7.52
N GLU A 18 -15.70 20.14 6.84
CA GLU A 18 -14.89 18.98 7.18
C GLU A 18 -13.39 19.29 7.05
N LYS A 19 -13.00 20.10 6.05
CA LYS A 19 -11.61 20.46 5.79
C LYS A 19 -10.97 21.15 6.97
N ALA A 20 -11.67 22.12 7.58
CA ALA A 20 -11.19 22.83 8.76
C ALA A 20 -10.95 21.88 9.95
N ALA A 21 -11.89 20.95 10.20
CA ALA A 21 -11.76 19.96 11.26
C ALA A 21 -10.63 18.96 11.01
N LEU A 22 -10.49 18.49 9.77
CA LEU A 22 -9.45 17.52 9.38
C LEU A 22 -8.04 18.12 9.48
N LYS A 23 -7.86 19.40 9.14
CA LYS A 23 -6.56 20.09 9.27
C LYS A 23 -5.99 20.02 10.69
N ASN A 24 -6.84 20.06 11.71
CA ASN A 24 -6.42 19.96 13.10
C ASN A 24 -5.91 18.57 13.50
N THR A 25 -6.09 17.55 12.66
CA THR A 25 -5.59 16.19 12.89
C THR A 25 -4.30 15.88 12.12
N ILE A 26 -3.85 16.81 11.30
CA ILE A 26 -2.64 16.70 10.48
C ILE A 26 -1.56 17.54 11.13
N TYR A 27 -0.41 16.94 11.36
CA TYR A 27 0.76 17.61 11.91
C TYR A 27 1.62 18.19 10.79
N ASN A 28 2.39 19.19 11.11
CA ASN A 28 3.42 19.76 10.21
C ASN A 28 4.83 19.46 10.73
N ILE A 29 5.84 19.90 9.99
CA ILE A 29 7.24 19.69 10.37
C ILE A 29 7.61 20.31 11.72
N ASN A 30 7.01 21.44 12.10
CA ASN A 30 7.31 22.06 13.39
C ASN A 30 6.74 21.23 14.55
N ASP A 31 5.57 20.62 14.37
CA ASP A 31 5.00 19.70 15.35
C ASP A 31 5.91 18.50 15.52
N LEU A 32 6.42 17.92 14.41
CA LEU A 32 7.35 16.80 14.43
C LEU A 32 8.68 17.15 15.10
N LYS A 33 9.21 18.35 14.88
CA LYS A 33 10.43 18.84 15.55
C LYS A 33 10.26 18.94 17.06
N HIS A 34 9.06 19.24 17.54
CA HIS A 34 8.76 19.32 18.96
C HIS A 34 8.61 17.95 19.60
N SER A 35 7.88 17.03 18.95
CA SER A 35 7.65 15.70 19.48
C SER A 35 7.17 14.72 18.40
N TYR A 36 7.89 13.63 18.24
CA TYR A 36 7.41 12.48 17.46
C TYR A 36 6.19 11.83 18.13
N LYS A 37 5.18 11.47 17.34
CA LYS A 37 4.00 10.72 17.81
C LYS A 37 3.64 9.61 16.83
N ASP A 38 3.36 8.43 17.35
CA ASP A 38 2.72 7.36 16.58
C ASP A 38 1.30 7.78 16.14
N ASN A 39 0.78 7.14 15.12
CA ASN A 39 -0.54 7.39 14.54
C ASN A 39 -0.71 8.84 14.02
N SER A 40 0.32 9.34 13.36
CA SER A 40 0.38 10.70 12.83
C SER A 40 0.51 10.74 11.31
N ILE A 41 -0.11 11.74 10.71
CA ILE A 41 0.13 12.19 9.34
C ILE A 41 0.92 13.50 9.42
N ILE A 42 2.05 13.57 8.74
CA ILE A 42 2.85 14.79 8.63
C ILE A 42 2.66 15.37 7.22
N ASN A 43 2.10 16.58 7.17
CA ASN A 43 2.14 17.37 5.95
C ASN A 43 3.48 18.08 5.85
N GLY A 44 4.39 17.57 5.02
CA GLY A 44 5.75 18.09 4.91
C GLY A 44 6.58 17.41 3.84
N ASP A 45 7.74 17.96 3.58
CA ASP A 45 8.72 17.36 2.70
C ASP A 45 9.47 16.23 3.42
N LEU A 46 9.59 15.07 2.74
CA LEU A 46 10.29 13.91 3.28
C LEU A 46 11.72 14.23 3.72
N PHE A 47 12.45 14.98 2.90
CA PHE A 47 13.85 15.34 3.18
C PHE A 47 14.00 16.13 4.47
N GLU A 48 13.06 17.02 4.75
CA GLU A 48 13.07 17.82 5.98
C GLU A 48 12.60 17.01 7.21
N CYS A 49 11.69 16.04 7.03
CA CYS A 49 11.11 15.27 8.12
C CYS A 49 12.02 14.17 8.64
N LEU A 50 12.84 13.53 7.76
CA LEU A 50 13.58 12.31 8.10
C LEU A 50 14.50 12.44 9.32
N ASP A 51 15.09 13.61 9.55
CA ASP A 51 16.04 13.81 10.66
C ASP A 51 15.36 13.85 12.05
N TYR A 52 14.04 14.01 12.10
CA TYR A 52 13.24 14.06 13.33
C TYR A 52 12.50 12.74 13.63
N ILE A 53 12.70 11.73 12.79
CA ILE A 53 12.08 10.41 12.95
C ILE A 53 13.10 9.47 13.62
N PRO A 54 12.68 8.70 14.64
CA PRO A 54 13.61 7.80 15.34
C PRO A 54 14.16 6.70 14.42
N ASN A 55 15.44 6.36 14.62
CA ASN A 55 16.06 5.23 13.93
C ASN A 55 15.71 3.91 14.60
N ASN A 56 15.75 2.80 13.84
CA ASN A 56 15.46 1.43 14.32
C ASN A 56 14.12 1.34 15.05
N TYR A 57 13.09 1.95 14.50
CA TYR A 57 11.81 2.14 15.20
C TYR A 57 10.63 1.43 14.53
N PHE A 58 10.60 1.34 13.20
CA PHE A 58 9.49 0.75 12.47
C PHE A 58 9.74 -0.71 12.14
N ASN A 59 8.72 -1.54 12.37
CA ASN A 59 8.74 -2.97 12.05
C ASN A 59 8.53 -3.21 10.56
N LEU A 60 7.76 -2.33 9.92
CA LEU A 60 7.42 -2.41 8.49
C LEU A 60 7.47 -1.03 7.85
N ILE A 61 8.14 -0.94 6.71
CA ILE A 61 8.12 0.25 5.85
C ILE A 61 7.51 -0.13 4.52
N ILE A 62 6.50 0.63 4.07
CA ILE A 62 5.88 0.47 2.75
C ILE A 62 6.10 1.76 1.97
N ILE A 63 6.69 1.64 0.78
CA ILE A 63 7.12 2.77 -0.03
C ILE A 63 6.45 2.70 -1.40
N ASP A 64 5.71 3.75 -1.77
CA ASP A 64 5.17 3.95 -3.11
C ASP A 64 5.70 5.29 -3.66
N PRO A 65 6.98 5.37 -4.05
CA PRO A 65 7.62 6.63 -4.39
C PRO A 65 7.16 7.12 -5.77
N PRO A 66 7.44 8.38 -6.16
CA PRO A 66 7.25 8.80 -7.54
C PRO A 66 8.04 7.90 -8.49
N TYR A 67 7.34 7.22 -9.41
CA TYR A 67 7.98 6.41 -10.44
C TYR A 67 8.68 7.31 -11.45
N ASN A 68 9.68 6.79 -12.13
CA ASN A 68 10.43 7.55 -13.15
C ASN A 68 9.58 7.85 -14.41
N LEU A 69 8.42 8.46 -14.19
CA LEU A 69 7.45 8.86 -15.20
C LEU A 69 7.11 10.34 -15.02
N THR A 70 6.99 11.05 -16.14
CA THR A 70 6.49 12.43 -16.06
C THR A 70 5.02 12.42 -15.66
N LYS A 71 4.73 12.91 -14.45
CA LYS A 71 3.39 12.93 -13.88
C LYS A 71 3.18 14.18 -13.01
N ASP A 72 1.98 14.72 -13.09
CA ASP A 72 1.52 15.80 -12.22
C ASP A 72 0.73 15.20 -11.04
N PHE A 73 1.08 15.65 -9.85
CA PHE A 73 0.43 15.31 -8.59
C PHE A 73 -0.21 16.59 -8.00
N HIS A 74 -1.30 17.04 -8.63
CA HIS A 74 -2.06 18.24 -8.24
C HIS A 74 -1.14 19.47 -8.05
N GLY A 75 -0.43 19.84 -9.13
CA GLY A 75 0.47 21.01 -9.18
C GLY A 75 1.94 20.74 -8.83
N LYS A 76 2.27 19.56 -8.30
CA LYS A 76 3.67 19.12 -8.14
C LYS A 76 4.03 18.13 -9.23
N ARG A 77 4.88 18.52 -10.17
CA ARG A 77 5.24 17.72 -11.33
C ARG A 77 6.56 16.97 -11.12
N PHE A 78 6.48 15.64 -11.07
CA PHE A 78 7.66 14.79 -11.22
C PHE A 78 7.99 14.64 -12.71
N LYS A 79 9.25 14.84 -13.10
CA LYS A 79 9.71 14.64 -14.48
C LYS A 79 10.51 13.35 -14.56
N SER A 80 10.29 12.57 -15.62
CA SER A 80 11.14 11.41 -15.91
C SER A 80 12.58 11.86 -16.18
N MET A 81 13.53 11.06 -15.71
CA MET A 81 14.96 11.31 -15.80
C MET A 81 15.69 10.06 -16.29
N ARG A 82 16.99 10.16 -16.61
CA ARG A 82 17.79 8.98 -16.95
C ARG A 82 17.86 8.03 -15.77
N SER A 83 18.07 6.74 -16.03
CA SER A 83 18.09 5.72 -14.95
C SER A 83 19.10 6.05 -13.86
N GLN A 84 20.30 6.52 -14.21
CA GLN A 84 21.31 6.90 -13.22
C GLN A 84 20.84 8.07 -12.34
N ASP A 85 20.26 9.11 -12.93
CA ASP A 85 19.77 10.28 -12.18
C ASP A 85 18.60 9.86 -11.24
N TYR A 86 17.79 8.88 -11.66
CA TYR A 86 16.74 8.32 -10.83
C TYR A 86 17.29 7.46 -9.68
N GLU A 87 18.33 6.67 -9.91
CA GLU A 87 19.03 5.93 -8.85
C GLU A 87 19.60 6.90 -7.81
N ASP A 88 20.21 8.02 -8.24
CA ASP A 88 20.74 9.04 -7.33
C ASP A 88 19.61 9.77 -6.57
N TYR A 89 18.47 10.04 -7.21
CA TYR A 89 17.27 10.52 -6.53
C TYR A 89 16.79 9.51 -5.46
N LEU A 90 16.74 8.21 -5.78
CA LEU A 90 16.35 7.20 -4.80
C LEU A 90 17.33 7.18 -3.61
N ARG A 91 18.64 7.16 -3.86
CA ARG A 91 19.68 7.15 -2.80
C ARG A 91 19.57 8.35 -1.88
N SER A 92 19.20 9.53 -2.41
CA SER A 92 19.15 10.78 -1.64
C SER A 92 18.22 10.73 -0.42
N TRP A 93 17.23 9.85 -0.40
CA TRP A 93 16.32 9.66 0.73
C TRP A 93 16.28 8.22 1.25
N PHE A 94 16.49 7.22 0.41
CA PHE A 94 16.28 5.81 0.75
C PHE A 94 17.16 5.32 1.90
N TYR A 95 18.41 5.75 1.95
CA TYR A 95 19.31 5.31 3.02
C TYR A 95 18.83 5.78 4.39
N LYS A 96 18.42 7.05 4.51
CA LYS A 96 17.83 7.57 5.74
C LYS A 96 16.52 6.85 6.11
N VAL A 97 15.71 6.46 5.13
CA VAL A 97 14.50 5.65 5.36
C VAL A 97 14.87 4.25 5.89
N CYS A 98 15.88 3.59 5.33
CA CYS A 98 16.37 2.30 5.83
C CYS A 98 16.88 2.36 7.28
N ASP A 99 17.44 3.51 7.72
CA ASP A 99 17.89 3.69 9.10
C ASP A 99 16.71 3.70 10.10
N LYS A 100 15.49 4.00 9.64
CA LYS A 100 14.25 3.97 10.46
C LYS A 100 13.74 2.56 10.71
N LEU A 101 14.10 1.59 9.86
CA LEU A 101 13.69 0.19 9.96
C LEU A 101 14.40 -0.50 11.12
N THR A 102 13.67 -1.28 11.93
CA THR A 102 14.25 -2.13 13.00
C THR A 102 15.20 -3.17 12.41
N PRO A 103 16.14 -3.75 13.19
CA PRO A 103 17.05 -4.79 12.69
C PRO A 103 16.34 -6.00 12.07
N ASN A 104 15.18 -6.37 12.59
CA ASN A 104 14.33 -7.47 12.10
C ASN A 104 13.14 -6.98 11.25
N GLY A 105 13.18 -5.75 10.79
CA GLY A 105 12.09 -5.12 10.03
C GLY A 105 12.09 -5.51 8.57
N THR A 106 10.92 -5.32 7.98
CA THR A 106 10.62 -5.58 6.56
C THR A 106 10.35 -4.30 5.79
N LEU A 107 10.79 -4.24 4.55
CA LEU A 107 10.51 -3.15 3.63
C LEU A 107 9.86 -3.68 2.36
N TYR A 108 8.78 -3.01 1.93
CA TYR A 108 8.21 -3.18 0.60
C TYR A 108 8.34 -1.88 -0.19
N MET A 109 8.79 -1.97 -1.45
CA MET A 109 8.85 -0.83 -2.36
C MET A 109 8.13 -1.14 -3.66
N CYS A 110 7.10 -0.34 -3.97
CA CYS A 110 6.33 -0.43 -5.21
C CYS A 110 7.06 0.27 -6.36
N GLY A 111 6.92 -0.26 -7.58
CA GLY A 111 7.53 0.32 -8.77
C GLY A 111 6.86 -0.10 -10.07
N ASP A 112 7.00 0.76 -11.09
CA ASP A 112 6.65 0.45 -12.48
C ASP A 112 7.83 -0.29 -13.15
N TRP A 113 7.55 -1.08 -14.18
CA TRP A 113 8.56 -1.84 -14.90
C TRP A 113 9.75 -0.99 -15.43
N LYS A 114 9.53 0.32 -15.69
CA LYS A 114 10.59 1.23 -16.16
C LYS A 114 11.59 1.62 -15.09
N CYS A 115 11.17 1.62 -13.82
CA CYS A 115 12.04 2.00 -12.70
C CYS A 115 12.42 0.82 -11.80
N THR A 116 11.83 -0.36 -12.01
CA THR A 116 12.01 -1.52 -11.13
C THR A 116 13.47 -1.97 -11.01
N SER A 117 14.25 -1.92 -12.11
CA SER A 117 15.68 -2.26 -12.08
C SER A 117 16.54 -1.26 -11.30
N SER A 118 16.25 0.05 -11.43
CA SER A 118 16.93 1.09 -10.64
C SER A 118 16.59 0.96 -9.15
N MET A 119 15.32 0.65 -8.83
CA MET A 119 14.89 0.38 -7.45
C MET A 119 15.62 -0.84 -6.88
N GLN A 120 15.70 -1.95 -7.62
CA GLN A 120 16.41 -3.14 -7.20
C GLN A 120 17.85 -2.81 -6.79
N LYS A 121 18.61 -2.15 -7.66
CA LYS A 121 20.00 -1.78 -7.38
C LYS A 121 20.15 -0.98 -6.09
N VAL A 122 19.29 0.03 -5.91
CA VAL A 122 19.39 0.90 -4.72
C VAL A 122 18.95 0.17 -3.44
N ILE A 123 17.96 -0.73 -3.52
CA ILE A 123 17.55 -1.55 -2.38
C ILE A 123 18.70 -2.48 -1.95
N GLU A 124 19.36 -3.14 -2.89
CA GLU A 124 20.46 -4.11 -2.62
C GLU A 124 21.69 -3.45 -1.99
N GLU A 125 21.82 -2.11 -2.07
CA GLU A 125 22.91 -1.38 -1.41
C GLU A 125 22.74 -1.33 0.14
N ARG A 126 21.54 -1.54 0.67
CA ARG A 126 21.21 -1.40 2.10
C ARG A 126 20.44 -2.56 2.69
N LEU A 127 19.73 -3.34 1.88
CA LEU A 127 18.85 -4.42 2.30
C LEU A 127 19.04 -5.66 1.45
N ILE A 128 18.56 -6.79 1.92
CA ILE A 128 18.56 -8.06 1.20
C ILE A 128 17.18 -8.27 0.61
N ILE A 129 17.10 -8.37 -0.70
CA ILE A 129 15.85 -8.68 -1.42
C ILE A 129 15.56 -10.17 -1.27
N LEU A 130 14.38 -10.50 -0.79
CA LEU A 130 13.90 -11.87 -0.67
C LEU A 130 12.99 -12.29 -1.83
N ASN A 131 12.21 -11.35 -2.37
CA ASN A 131 11.29 -11.64 -3.46
C ASN A 131 10.90 -10.38 -4.23
N ARG A 132 10.38 -10.59 -5.44
CA ARG A 132 9.65 -9.61 -6.23
C ARG A 132 8.23 -10.10 -6.44
N ILE A 133 7.25 -9.34 -5.97
CA ILE A 133 5.83 -9.58 -6.18
C ILE A 133 5.40 -8.76 -7.40
N THR A 134 4.72 -9.38 -8.35
CA THR A 134 4.12 -8.69 -9.49
C THR A 134 2.61 -8.62 -9.29
N TRP A 135 2.10 -7.40 -9.17
CA TRP A 135 0.66 -7.15 -9.08
C TRP A 135 0.08 -6.81 -10.45
N GLN A 136 -0.90 -7.58 -10.89
CA GLN A 136 -1.66 -7.32 -12.12
C GLN A 136 -2.67 -6.20 -11.89
N ARG A 137 -2.44 -5.06 -12.54
CA ARG A 137 -3.37 -3.93 -12.58
C ARG A 137 -4.35 -4.06 -13.75
N GLU A 138 -5.63 -3.84 -13.50
CA GLU A 138 -6.63 -3.91 -14.57
C GLU A 138 -6.82 -2.59 -15.34
N LYS A 139 -6.32 -1.46 -14.82
CA LYS A 139 -6.46 -0.15 -15.47
C LYS A 139 -5.44 0.06 -16.58
N GLY A 140 -5.89 0.73 -17.61
CA GLY A 140 -5.08 1.23 -18.71
C GLY A 140 -5.71 0.94 -20.07
N ARG A 141 -5.56 1.88 -20.98
CA ARG A 141 -5.95 1.69 -22.39
C ARG A 141 -4.84 0.90 -23.08
N GLY A 142 -5.20 0.09 -24.05
CA GLY A 142 -4.23 -0.56 -24.94
C GLY A 142 -3.40 0.48 -25.69
N ALA A 143 -2.14 0.19 -25.97
CA ALA A 143 -1.31 0.98 -26.86
C ALA A 143 -1.40 0.40 -28.29
N LYS A 144 -1.41 1.27 -29.28
CA LYS A 144 -1.47 0.83 -30.70
C LYS A 144 -0.17 0.15 -31.15
N ASN A 145 0.98 0.61 -30.64
CA ASN A 145 2.31 0.22 -31.11
C ASN A 145 3.14 -0.52 -30.05
N ASN A 146 2.54 -0.91 -28.92
CA ASN A 146 3.22 -1.66 -27.85
C ASN A 146 2.21 -2.41 -27.00
N TRP A 147 2.69 -3.30 -26.15
CA TRP A 147 1.90 -4.01 -25.17
C TRP A 147 1.38 -3.07 -24.08
N LYS A 148 0.15 -3.27 -23.65
CA LYS A 148 -0.45 -2.53 -22.54
C LYS A 148 0.31 -2.87 -21.24
N ASN A 149 0.80 -1.84 -20.55
CA ASN A 149 1.31 -2.03 -19.19
C ASN A 149 0.14 -2.30 -18.22
N SER A 150 0.12 -3.50 -17.63
CA SER A 150 -0.92 -3.93 -16.69
C SER A 150 -0.33 -4.51 -15.40
N MET A 151 0.92 -4.19 -15.08
CA MET A 151 1.58 -4.70 -13.87
C MET A 151 2.34 -3.61 -13.12
N GLU A 152 2.51 -3.83 -11.83
CA GLU A 152 3.47 -3.15 -10.97
C GLU A 152 4.25 -4.19 -10.17
N ASP A 153 5.52 -3.90 -9.90
CA ASP A 153 6.37 -4.71 -9.06
C ASP A 153 6.39 -4.19 -7.62
N ILE A 154 6.53 -5.09 -6.67
CA ILE A 154 6.71 -4.78 -5.26
C ILE A 154 7.92 -5.57 -4.78
N TRP A 155 8.99 -4.88 -4.45
CA TRP A 155 10.19 -5.47 -3.90
C TRP A 155 9.99 -5.78 -2.42
N PHE A 156 10.22 -7.02 -2.02
CA PHE A 156 10.21 -7.50 -0.63
C PHE A 156 11.64 -7.62 -0.15
N ALA A 157 12.03 -6.80 0.81
CA ALA A 157 13.39 -6.73 1.33
C ALA A 157 13.43 -6.66 2.86
N VAL A 158 14.53 -7.11 3.44
CA VAL A 158 14.76 -7.17 4.89
C VAL A 158 16.20 -6.75 5.22
N LYS A 159 16.45 -6.34 6.48
CA LYS A 159 17.83 -6.13 6.97
C LYS A 159 18.55 -7.45 7.25
N ASP A 160 17.86 -8.40 7.85
CA ASP A 160 18.41 -9.72 8.21
C ASP A 160 17.51 -10.84 7.69
N PRO A 161 17.98 -11.64 6.70
CA PRO A 161 17.20 -12.72 6.10
C PRO A 161 17.00 -13.91 7.04
N LYS A 162 17.70 -13.96 8.18
CA LYS A 162 17.55 -14.99 9.21
C LYS A 162 16.65 -14.59 10.35
N ASN A 163 16.35 -13.29 10.48
CA ASN A 163 15.58 -12.74 11.59
C ASN A 163 14.62 -11.67 11.12
N TYR A 164 13.50 -12.06 10.51
CA TYR A 164 12.39 -11.20 10.13
C TYR A 164 11.05 -11.89 10.41
N TYR A 165 9.99 -11.11 10.53
CA TYR A 165 8.64 -11.67 10.72
C TYR A 165 7.97 -11.87 9.35
N PHE A 166 7.42 -13.08 9.14
CA PHE A 166 6.61 -13.39 7.96
C PHE A 166 5.53 -14.42 8.29
N ASP A 167 4.27 -14.03 8.20
CA ASP A 167 3.10 -14.87 8.46
C ASP A 167 2.35 -15.17 7.16
N ILE A 168 2.69 -16.28 6.52
CA ILE A 168 2.05 -16.75 5.30
C ILE A 168 0.63 -17.27 5.56
N GLU A 169 0.31 -17.69 6.80
CA GLU A 169 -1.01 -18.21 7.16
C GLU A 169 -2.08 -17.11 7.09
N SER A 170 -1.75 -15.91 7.58
CA SER A 170 -2.64 -14.74 7.57
C SER A 170 -3.00 -14.21 6.18
N VAL A 171 -2.27 -14.65 5.14
CA VAL A 171 -2.48 -14.17 3.77
C VAL A 171 -2.97 -15.23 2.80
N LYS A 172 -3.46 -16.36 3.30
CA LYS A 172 -4.10 -17.39 2.48
C LYS A 172 -5.27 -16.82 1.68
N ILE A 173 -5.47 -17.39 0.49
CA ILE A 173 -6.52 -16.99 -0.45
C ILE A 173 -7.56 -18.11 -0.53
N LYS A 174 -8.83 -17.75 -0.34
CA LYS A 174 -9.98 -18.62 -0.58
C LYS A 174 -10.23 -18.70 -2.08
N LYS A 175 -9.92 -19.84 -2.68
CA LYS A 175 -10.09 -20.12 -4.11
C LYS A 175 -11.24 -21.07 -4.37
N LYS A 176 -12.06 -20.77 -5.40
CA LYS A 176 -13.10 -21.67 -5.85
C LYS A 176 -12.48 -22.91 -6.49
N VAL A 177 -13.00 -24.09 -6.13
CA VAL A 177 -12.56 -25.37 -6.69
C VAL A 177 -13.39 -25.68 -7.92
N ILE A 178 -12.75 -25.68 -9.10
CA ILE A 178 -13.43 -25.95 -10.38
C ILE A 178 -13.50 -27.46 -10.63
N ALA A 179 -12.42 -28.20 -10.29
CA ALA A 179 -12.35 -29.66 -10.43
C ALA A 179 -12.08 -30.28 -9.05
N PRO A 180 -13.13 -30.65 -8.29
CA PRO A 180 -12.99 -31.17 -6.93
C PRO A 180 -12.40 -32.58 -6.93
N TYR A 181 -11.16 -32.73 -6.45
CA TYR A 181 -10.52 -34.02 -6.28
C TYR A 181 -10.89 -34.62 -4.93
N LYS A 182 -11.34 -35.90 -4.95
CA LYS A 182 -11.71 -36.66 -3.75
C LYS A 182 -10.80 -37.89 -3.59
N ILE A 183 -10.43 -38.21 -2.36
CA ILE A 183 -9.75 -39.45 -1.99
C ILE A 183 -10.72 -40.24 -1.10
N ASN A 184 -11.03 -41.48 -1.47
CA ASN A 184 -11.98 -42.31 -0.75
C ASN A 184 -13.34 -41.63 -0.50
N GLY A 185 -13.83 -40.86 -1.49
CA GLY A 185 -15.10 -40.15 -1.40
C GLY A 185 -15.06 -38.82 -0.61
N GLN A 186 -13.97 -38.51 0.04
CA GLN A 186 -13.80 -37.28 0.85
C GLN A 186 -12.99 -36.20 0.11
N PRO A 187 -13.32 -34.90 0.30
CA PRO A 187 -12.52 -33.80 -0.21
C PRO A 187 -11.07 -33.90 0.26
N LYS A 188 -10.09 -33.80 -0.66
CA LYS A 188 -8.66 -33.88 -0.32
C LYS A 188 -8.16 -32.61 0.39
N ASP A 189 -8.42 -31.44 -0.19
CA ASP A 189 -7.84 -30.15 0.22
C ASP A 189 -8.83 -28.98 0.06
N TRP A 190 -10.12 -29.28 0.00
CA TRP A 190 -11.18 -28.30 -0.17
C TRP A 190 -12.35 -28.58 0.77
N ARG A 191 -13.22 -27.60 0.96
CA ARG A 191 -14.43 -27.70 1.78
C ARG A 191 -15.66 -27.41 0.94
N GLU A 192 -16.70 -28.18 1.15
CA GLU A 192 -18.02 -27.91 0.64
C GLU A 192 -18.75 -26.94 1.54
N THR A 193 -19.31 -25.87 0.95
CA THR A 193 -20.06 -24.85 1.67
C THR A 193 -21.34 -24.54 0.92
N SER A 194 -22.30 -23.85 1.55
CA SER A 194 -23.53 -23.38 0.90
C SER A 194 -23.27 -22.44 -0.31
N GLU A 195 -22.08 -21.83 -0.38
CA GLU A 195 -21.66 -20.94 -1.47
C GLU A 195 -20.85 -21.66 -2.56
N GLY A 196 -20.59 -22.97 -2.40
CA GLY A 196 -19.79 -23.79 -3.32
C GLY A 196 -18.59 -24.44 -2.66
N ASN A 197 -17.71 -25.00 -3.49
CA ASN A 197 -16.51 -25.70 -3.05
C ASN A 197 -15.30 -24.75 -3.06
N PHE A 198 -14.62 -24.63 -1.94
CA PHE A 198 -13.47 -23.72 -1.78
C PHE A 198 -12.30 -24.41 -1.11
N ARG A 199 -11.09 -23.93 -1.42
CA ARG A 199 -9.86 -24.29 -0.72
C ARG A 199 -9.09 -23.03 -0.30
N LEU A 200 -8.32 -23.15 0.76
CA LEU A 200 -7.36 -22.15 1.18
C LEU A 200 -5.99 -22.46 0.56
N THR A 201 -5.43 -21.53 -0.19
CA THR A 201 -4.13 -21.67 -0.83
C THR A 201 -3.18 -20.58 -0.40
N TYR A 202 -1.89 -20.89 -0.33
CA TYR A 202 -0.87 -19.88 -0.17
C TYR A 202 -0.80 -18.98 -1.41
N PRO A 203 -0.65 -17.66 -1.25
CA PRO A 203 -0.47 -16.77 -2.39
C PRO A 203 0.88 -17.00 -3.05
N SER A 204 0.92 -16.90 -4.37
CA SER A 204 2.18 -16.79 -5.12
C SER A 204 2.69 -15.35 -5.08
N ASN A 205 3.84 -15.09 -5.69
CA ASN A 205 4.34 -13.73 -5.92
C ASN A 205 3.76 -13.06 -7.18
N PHE A 206 2.76 -13.66 -7.81
CA PHE A 206 1.95 -13.05 -8.87
C PHE A 206 0.52 -12.84 -8.36
N TRP A 207 0.11 -11.57 -8.23
CA TRP A 207 -1.17 -11.17 -7.65
C TRP A 207 -2.13 -10.65 -8.73
N ASP A 208 -3.06 -11.47 -9.13
CA ASP A 208 -4.13 -11.17 -10.09
C ASP A 208 -5.50 -11.00 -9.42
N ASP A 209 -5.54 -11.13 -8.09
CA ASP A 209 -6.76 -11.10 -7.29
C ASP A 209 -7.12 -9.72 -6.74
N ILE A 210 -6.36 -8.67 -7.08
CA ILE A 210 -6.51 -7.32 -6.51
C ILE A 210 -6.82 -6.32 -7.61
N SER A 211 -8.00 -5.69 -7.57
CA SER A 211 -8.36 -4.59 -8.46
C SER A 211 -7.88 -3.25 -7.91
N VAL A 212 -7.61 -2.29 -8.81
CA VAL A 212 -7.41 -0.89 -8.42
C VAL A 212 -8.71 -0.32 -7.84
N PRO A 213 -8.66 0.69 -6.97
CA PRO A 213 -9.86 1.35 -6.49
C PRO A 213 -10.65 1.96 -7.63
N PHE A 214 -11.94 1.60 -7.75
CA PHE A 214 -12.89 2.18 -8.68
C PHE A 214 -13.79 3.19 -7.97
N TRP A 215 -14.36 4.11 -8.72
CA TRP A 215 -15.28 5.14 -8.21
C TRP A 215 -16.50 4.58 -7.45
N SER A 216 -16.88 3.32 -7.66
CA SER A 216 -17.94 2.63 -6.92
C SER A 216 -17.47 1.99 -5.60
N MET A 217 -16.18 2.01 -5.30
CA MET A 217 -15.61 1.47 -4.06
C MET A 217 -15.54 2.56 -2.98
N PRO A 218 -15.90 2.24 -1.71
CA PRO A 218 -15.89 3.22 -0.63
C PRO A 218 -14.50 3.72 -0.25
N GLU A 219 -13.44 2.96 -0.58
CA GLU A 219 -12.04 3.36 -0.35
C GLU A 219 -11.52 4.40 -1.36
N ASN A 220 -12.23 4.60 -2.49
CA ASN A 220 -11.74 5.42 -3.59
C ASN A 220 -11.66 6.90 -3.25
N THR A 221 -10.59 7.55 -3.67
CA THR A 221 -10.40 9.01 -3.67
C THR A 221 -10.05 9.49 -5.07
N ASP A 222 -9.95 10.79 -5.27
CA ASP A 222 -9.47 11.34 -6.55
C ASP A 222 -7.93 11.31 -6.69
N HIS A 223 -7.23 10.65 -5.76
CA HIS A 223 -5.78 10.45 -5.86
C HIS A 223 -5.42 9.62 -7.11
N PRO A 224 -4.53 10.11 -7.98
CA PRO A 224 -4.34 9.53 -9.32
C PRO A 224 -3.68 8.15 -9.34
N THR A 225 -3.06 7.73 -8.26
CA THR A 225 -2.31 6.47 -8.13
C THR A 225 -2.62 5.73 -6.82
N GLN A 226 -3.79 5.97 -6.24
CA GLN A 226 -4.16 5.31 -4.99
C GLN A 226 -3.97 3.79 -5.07
N LYS A 227 -3.25 3.22 -4.12
CA LYS A 227 -3.15 1.77 -3.95
C LYS A 227 -4.40 1.21 -3.27
N PRO A 228 -4.84 -0.01 -3.64
CA PRO A 228 -5.98 -0.66 -2.99
C PRO A 228 -5.65 -1.12 -1.56
N GLU A 229 -6.65 -1.02 -0.67
CA GLU A 229 -6.50 -1.48 0.72
C GLU A 229 -6.18 -2.98 0.81
N LYS A 230 -6.77 -3.81 -0.07
CA LYS A 230 -6.48 -5.26 -0.12
C LYS A 230 -5.00 -5.55 -0.38
N LEU A 231 -4.33 -4.77 -1.22
CA LEU A 231 -2.91 -4.94 -1.51
C LEU A 231 -2.08 -4.70 -0.24
N TYR A 232 -2.33 -3.59 0.43
CA TYR A 232 -1.58 -3.24 1.65
C TYR A 232 -1.94 -4.15 2.82
N ALA A 233 -3.18 -4.65 2.88
CA ALA A 233 -3.56 -5.64 3.88
C ALA A 233 -2.74 -6.94 3.77
N LYS A 234 -2.48 -7.43 2.55
CA LYS A 234 -1.59 -8.58 2.35
C LYS A 234 -0.17 -8.31 2.84
N LEU A 235 0.41 -7.14 2.52
CA LEU A 235 1.75 -6.78 2.95
C LEU A 235 1.84 -6.65 4.48
N ILE A 236 0.87 -5.96 5.08
CA ILE A 236 0.83 -5.67 6.52
C ILE A 236 0.60 -6.95 7.33
N LEU A 237 -0.35 -7.79 6.92
CA LEU A 237 -0.62 -9.05 7.62
C LEU A 237 0.56 -10.02 7.53
N ALA A 238 1.20 -10.11 6.36
CA ALA A 238 2.35 -10.99 6.18
C ALA A 238 3.57 -10.57 7.01
N SER A 239 3.81 -9.25 7.19
CA SER A 239 5.09 -8.76 7.68
C SER A 239 5.00 -7.90 8.94
N SER A 240 3.88 -7.98 9.67
CA SER A 240 3.73 -7.28 10.96
C SER A 240 2.72 -7.97 11.88
N LYS A 241 2.88 -7.77 13.19
CA LYS A 241 1.96 -8.20 14.24
C LYS A 241 1.05 -7.06 14.69
N PRO A 242 -0.12 -7.32 15.28
CA PRO A 242 -0.88 -6.28 15.98
C PRO A 242 0.01 -5.50 16.96
N GLY A 243 -0.10 -4.17 16.95
CA GLY A 243 0.74 -3.27 17.75
C GLY A 243 2.06 -2.86 17.10
N ASP A 244 2.51 -3.53 16.02
CA ASP A 244 3.71 -3.13 15.27
C ASP A 244 3.52 -1.76 14.59
N LYS A 245 4.64 -1.12 14.28
CA LYS A 245 4.72 0.23 13.74
C LYS A 245 5.05 0.22 12.26
N ILE A 246 4.21 0.90 11.49
CA ILE A 246 4.31 0.98 10.02
C ILE A 246 4.65 2.40 9.60
N PHE A 247 5.62 2.54 8.72
CA PHE A 247 6.03 3.82 8.15
C PHE A 247 5.78 3.85 6.64
N ASP A 248 5.19 4.95 6.19
CA ASP A 248 5.02 5.26 4.77
C ASP A 248 5.55 6.66 4.48
N PRO A 249 6.73 6.77 3.85
CA PRO A 249 7.35 8.06 3.55
C PRO A 249 6.69 8.81 2.37
N PHE A 250 5.78 8.16 1.63
CA PHE A 250 5.04 8.74 0.50
C PHE A 250 3.55 8.40 0.62
N LEU A 251 2.93 8.87 1.71
CA LEU A 251 1.63 8.43 2.20
C LEU A 251 0.48 8.54 1.18
N GLY A 252 0.51 9.55 0.31
CA GLY A 252 -0.57 9.82 -0.64
C GLY A 252 -1.91 9.98 0.07
N SER A 253 -2.94 9.28 -0.41
CA SER A 253 -4.28 9.29 0.22
C SER A 253 -4.39 8.36 1.45
N GLY A 254 -3.28 7.90 2.03
CA GLY A 254 -3.21 7.24 3.33
C GLY A 254 -3.56 5.75 3.36
N THR A 255 -3.46 5.03 2.25
CA THR A 255 -3.88 3.60 2.24
C THR A 255 -3.13 2.76 3.26
N SER A 256 -1.81 2.94 3.41
CA SER A 256 -0.98 2.22 4.41
C SER A 256 -1.44 2.50 5.84
N ALA A 257 -1.65 3.77 6.18
CA ALA A 257 -2.10 4.18 7.52
C ALA A 257 -3.51 3.67 7.84
N VAL A 258 -4.43 3.77 6.87
CA VAL A 258 -5.82 3.29 7.00
C VAL A 258 -5.85 1.79 7.26
N VAL A 259 -5.10 1.01 6.48
CA VAL A 259 -5.05 -0.45 6.64
C VAL A 259 -4.33 -0.83 7.92
N ALA A 260 -3.24 -0.14 8.29
CA ALA A 260 -2.57 -0.33 9.58
C ALA A 260 -3.56 -0.18 10.74
N GLN A 261 -4.33 0.92 10.77
CA GLN A 261 -5.33 1.18 11.81
C GLN A 261 -6.47 0.14 11.80
N LYS A 262 -6.98 -0.27 10.62
CA LYS A 262 -8.01 -1.30 10.50
C LYS A 262 -7.55 -2.64 11.07
N LEU A 263 -6.27 -2.96 10.93
CA LEU A 263 -5.65 -4.21 11.35
C LEU A 263 -4.97 -4.13 12.74
N GLY A 264 -5.12 -3.02 13.48
CA GLY A 264 -4.57 -2.87 14.84
C GLY A 264 -3.06 -2.66 14.91
N ARG A 265 -2.47 -2.03 13.88
CA ARG A 265 -1.09 -1.57 13.86
C ARG A 265 -1.04 -0.05 14.05
N SER A 266 0.08 0.44 14.57
CA SER A 266 0.38 1.87 14.57
C SER A 266 0.92 2.30 13.21
N TYR A 267 0.72 3.56 12.86
CA TYR A 267 1.19 4.11 11.59
C TYR A 267 1.92 5.44 11.79
N PHE A 268 2.75 5.78 10.84
CA PHE A 268 3.34 7.09 10.67
C PHE A 268 3.50 7.35 9.17
N GLY A 269 3.05 8.50 8.69
CA GLY A 269 3.09 8.80 7.27
C GLY A 269 3.47 10.24 6.98
N ILE A 270 4.22 10.46 5.89
CA ILE A 270 4.60 11.78 5.38
C ILE A 270 3.98 11.98 4.01
N GLU A 271 3.37 13.13 3.80
CA GLU A 271 2.80 13.54 2.51
C GLU A 271 2.99 15.04 2.31
N ILE A 272 3.51 15.39 1.16
CA ILE A 272 3.83 16.79 0.84
C ILE A 272 2.59 17.58 0.36
N ASN A 273 1.56 16.89 -0.15
CA ASN A 273 0.35 17.51 -0.65
C ASN A 273 -0.73 17.54 0.45
N GLU A 274 -1.12 18.77 0.86
CA GLU A 274 -2.12 18.96 1.91
C GLU A 274 -3.47 18.29 1.57
N GLU A 275 -3.92 18.34 0.32
CA GLU A 275 -5.18 17.71 -0.09
C GLU A 275 -5.14 16.20 0.09
N TYR A 276 -3.99 15.56 -0.20
CA TYR A 276 -3.82 14.13 0.02
C TYR A 276 -3.81 13.77 1.50
N CYS A 277 -3.18 14.61 2.33
CA CYS A 277 -3.25 14.48 3.79
C CYS A 277 -4.69 14.55 4.30
N LEU A 278 -5.51 15.45 3.75
CA LEU A 278 -6.93 15.58 4.12
C LEU A 278 -7.73 14.33 3.74
N TRP A 279 -7.49 13.74 2.56
CA TRP A 279 -8.11 12.45 2.21
C TRP A 279 -7.67 11.33 3.14
N ALA A 280 -6.39 11.26 3.46
CA ALA A 280 -5.86 10.28 4.42
C ALA A 280 -6.52 10.45 5.80
N ALA A 281 -6.60 11.66 6.32
CA ALA A 281 -7.26 11.97 7.60
C ALA A 281 -8.74 11.58 7.61
N LYS A 282 -9.50 11.90 6.54
CA LYS A 282 -10.91 11.50 6.43
C LYS A 282 -11.08 9.98 6.36
N ARG A 283 -10.22 9.28 5.63
CA ARG A 283 -10.23 7.81 5.56
C ARG A 283 -9.92 7.19 6.93
N LEU A 284 -8.97 7.74 7.67
CA LEU A 284 -8.64 7.29 9.04
C LEU A 284 -9.80 7.50 10.00
N LEU A 285 -10.53 8.63 9.93
CA LEU A 285 -11.73 8.83 10.74
C LEU A 285 -12.79 7.75 10.44
N ARG A 286 -13.01 7.41 9.17
CA ARG A 286 -13.92 6.31 8.79
C ARG A 286 -13.42 4.96 9.30
N ALA A 287 -12.11 4.71 9.28
CA ALA A 287 -11.52 3.48 9.77
C ALA A 287 -11.66 3.27 11.29
N ASN A 288 -12.07 4.28 12.07
CA ASN A 288 -12.42 4.09 13.48
C ASN A 288 -13.70 3.25 13.65
N THR A 289 -14.66 3.41 12.77
CA THR A 289 -15.97 2.74 12.82
C THR A 289 -16.10 1.60 11.82
N ASP A 290 -15.47 1.71 10.65
CA ASP A 290 -15.49 0.69 9.59
C ASP A 290 -14.11 0.05 9.42
N LYS A 291 -13.96 -1.18 9.94
CA LYS A 291 -12.74 -1.99 9.82
C LYS A 291 -12.73 -2.89 8.59
N SER A 292 -13.79 -2.87 7.79
CA SER A 292 -13.90 -3.72 6.61
C SER A 292 -12.82 -3.39 5.56
N ILE A 293 -12.27 -4.42 4.94
CA ILE A 293 -11.34 -4.32 3.81
C ILE A 293 -11.96 -5.12 2.67
N GLN A 294 -12.13 -4.49 1.52
CA GLN A 294 -12.77 -5.15 0.38
C GLN A 294 -11.97 -6.37 -0.07
N GLY A 295 -12.65 -7.53 -0.18
CA GLY A 295 -12.02 -8.79 -0.56
C GLY A 295 -11.22 -9.49 0.55
N TYR A 296 -11.45 -9.07 1.82
CA TYR A 296 -10.88 -9.70 3.01
C TYR A 296 -11.92 -9.75 4.14
N ASP A 297 -12.13 -10.92 4.73
CA ASP A 297 -12.99 -11.16 5.89
C ASP A 297 -12.37 -12.19 6.86
N GLY A 298 -11.10 -11.96 7.20
CA GLY A 298 -10.24 -12.91 7.90
C GLY A 298 -9.50 -13.85 6.94
N VAL A 299 -9.93 -13.92 5.69
CA VAL A 299 -9.31 -14.65 4.58
C VAL A 299 -9.41 -13.80 3.32
N PHE A 300 -8.37 -13.79 2.49
CA PHE A 300 -8.45 -13.10 1.20
C PHE A 300 -9.27 -13.91 0.18
N TRP A 301 -10.05 -13.19 -0.62
CA TRP A 301 -10.87 -13.76 -1.69
C TRP A 301 -10.21 -13.56 -3.05
N GLU A 302 -10.44 -14.52 -3.95
CA GLU A 302 -10.18 -14.30 -5.37
C GLU A 302 -10.94 -13.07 -5.82
N ARG A 303 -10.30 -12.18 -6.56
CA ARG A 303 -10.83 -10.92 -7.07
C ARG A 303 -12.01 -10.37 -6.29
N ASN A 304 -11.94 -9.20 -5.86
CA ASN A 304 -12.96 -8.35 -5.22
C ASN A 304 -14.39 -8.87 -5.29
N SER A 305 -14.63 -10.10 -4.83
CA SER A 305 -15.96 -10.67 -4.68
C SER A 305 -16.66 -9.86 -3.60
N ILE A 306 -17.44 -8.87 -3.99
CA ILE A 306 -18.38 -8.23 -3.08
C ILE A 306 -19.36 -9.33 -2.71
N LYS A 307 -19.43 -9.69 -1.42
CA LYS A 307 -20.59 -10.43 -0.92
C LYS A 307 -21.82 -9.57 -1.27
N LYS A 308 -22.68 -10.08 -2.14
CA LYS A 308 -23.98 -9.46 -2.40
C LYS A 308 -24.85 -9.53 -1.17
#